data_0fd5a8a186525786af8bb15cd9da5dd9
#
_entry.id   0fd5a8a186525786af8bb15cd9da5dd9
#
_cell.length_a   1.000
_cell.length_b   1.000
_cell.length_c   1.000
_cell.angle_alpha   90.00
_cell.angle_beta   90.00
_cell.angle_gamma   90.00
#
_symmetry.space_group_name_H-M   'P 1'
#
loop_
_entity.id
_entity.type
_entity.pdbx_description
1 polymer ?
#
loop_
_entity_poly.entity_id
_entity_poly.type
_entity_poly.pdbx_seq_one_letter_code
_entity_poly.pdbx_strand_id
1 'polypeptide(L)'
;MQTITLTLGGMNCGSCVSRVEQLLSSTTGIQQAEVNLAANSARFDFTTTEELRSVSAQLDKAGYPAKREERQLQLKGMNCGSCVRRAEQALMNVAGVLSAEVNLASQQARITLLKGADEQLVLDALANAGYPGQWLDAGKHQDGEQTSELRKERAWLILAVAFTLPLGIGMIPALFGNHSFMLPPWLQLVLASIVQFIFGARFYKGAWHALRNRSGNMDLLVALGTSAGCALSTWHLLQAAPGENP
;
A
#
# COMPACT_ATOMS: atom_id res chain seq x y z
N MET A 1 -18.49 3.67 18.67
CA MET A 1 -18.82 5.10 18.49
C MET A 1 -17.52 5.87 18.41
N GLN A 2 -17.40 6.76 17.45
CA GLN A 2 -16.24 7.62 17.25
C GLN A 2 -16.72 9.07 17.26
N THR A 3 -15.97 9.97 17.86
CA THR A 3 -16.28 11.41 17.90
C THR A 3 -15.45 12.13 16.85
N ILE A 4 -16.04 13.03 16.10
CA ILE A 4 -15.35 13.91 15.16
C ILE A 4 -15.75 15.35 15.38
N THR A 5 -14.82 16.28 15.11
CA THR A 5 -15.09 17.71 15.09
C THR A 5 -14.82 18.24 13.69
N LEU A 6 -15.87 18.57 12.96
CA LEU A 6 -15.79 19.12 11.60
C LEU A 6 -15.74 20.64 11.65
N THR A 7 -14.87 21.23 10.83
CA THR A 7 -14.90 22.66 10.57
C THR A 7 -15.89 22.91 9.43
N LEU A 8 -16.89 23.78 9.67
CA LEU A 8 -17.94 24.11 8.71
C LEU A 8 -17.72 25.50 8.11
N GLY A 9 -18.25 25.71 6.91
CA GLY A 9 -18.39 27.02 6.30
C GLY A 9 -19.83 27.53 6.41
N GLY A 10 -20.05 28.83 6.16
CA GLY A 10 -21.41 29.40 6.00
C GLY A 10 -22.20 29.68 7.28
N MET A 11 -21.67 29.38 8.48
CA MET A 11 -22.36 29.72 9.75
C MET A 11 -22.03 31.14 10.16
N ASN A 12 -23.04 32.03 10.19
CA ASN A 12 -22.85 33.43 10.51
C ASN A 12 -23.75 33.94 11.66
N CYS A 13 -24.67 33.12 12.16
CA CYS A 13 -25.66 33.53 13.19
C CYS A 13 -26.20 32.33 13.97
N GLY A 14 -26.89 32.60 15.07
CA GLY A 14 -27.50 31.58 15.93
C GLY A 14 -28.55 30.71 15.24
N SER A 15 -29.30 31.25 14.28
CA SER A 15 -30.27 30.48 13.50
C SER A 15 -29.57 29.45 12.58
N CYS A 16 -28.35 29.74 12.12
CA CYS A 16 -27.53 28.77 11.38
C CYS A 16 -27.13 27.60 12.28
N VAL A 17 -26.74 27.88 13.52
CA VAL A 17 -26.40 26.86 14.53
C VAL A 17 -27.60 25.91 14.74
N SER A 18 -28.76 26.43 15.07
CA SER A 18 -29.97 25.61 15.29
C SER A 18 -30.32 24.75 14.07
N ARG A 19 -30.10 25.27 12.86
CA ARG A 19 -30.38 24.53 11.63
C ARG A 19 -29.40 23.40 11.41
N VAL A 20 -28.11 23.61 11.70
CA VAL A 20 -27.07 22.55 11.63
C VAL A 20 -27.32 21.49 12.70
N GLU A 21 -27.64 21.89 13.96
CA GLU A 21 -27.97 20.95 15.03
C GLU A 21 -29.21 20.10 14.68
N GLN A 22 -30.23 20.70 14.13
CA GLN A 22 -31.45 19.99 13.69
C GLN A 22 -31.12 18.98 12.57
N LEU A 23 -30.29 19.36 11.61
CA LEU A 23 -29.87 18.50 10.53
C LEU A 23 -29.05 17.29 11.06
N LEU A 24 -28.11 17.55 11.96
CA LEU A 24 -27.29 16.49 12.56
C LEU A 24 -28.15 15.53 13.39
N SER A 25 -29.07 16.08 14.22
CA SER A 25 -29.96 15.28 15.06
C SER A 25 -30.99 14.48 14.27
N SER A 26 -31.35 14.92 13.07
CA SER A 26 -32.29 14.20 12.18
C SER A 26 -31.60 13.11 11.36
N THR A 27 -30.27 13.07 11.32
CA THR A 27 -29.53 12.07 10.55
C THR A 27 -29.32 10.80 11.37
N THR A 28 -29.75 9.68 10.81
CA THR A 28 -29.62 8.36 11.45
C THR A 28 -28.17 8.03 11.74
N GLY A 29 -27.89 7.58 12.96
CA GLY A 29 -26.53 7.16 13.37
C GLY A 29 -25.69 8.28 13.99
N ILE A 30 -26.16 9.53 13.99
CA ILE A 30 -25.49 10.66 14.64
C ILE A 30 -26.04 10.87 16.05
N GLN A 31 -25.12 11.06 17.00
CA GLN A 31 -25.45 11.32 18.40
C GLN A 31 -24.63 12.48 18.94
N GLN A 32 -25.10 13.09 20.03
CA GLN A 32 -24.43 14.15 20.78
C GLN A 32 -23.89 15.30 19.89
N ALA A 33 -24.74 15.83 19.02
CA ALA A 33 -24.36 16.93 18.14
C ALA A 33 -24.26 18.26 18.92
N GLU A 34 -23.08 18.85 18.92
CA GLU A 34 -22.80 20.18 19.47
C GLU A 34 -22.24 21.09 18.37
N VAL A 35 -22.83 22.27 18.20
CA VAL A 35 -22.37 23.24 17.18
C VAL A 35 -21.83 24.48 17.85
N ASN A 36 -20.60 24.87 17.47
CA ASN A 36 -19.92 26.04 17.98
C ASN A 36 -19.78 27.09 16.87
N LEU A 37 -20.52 28.22 17.01
CA LEU A 37 -20.49 29.32 16.06
C LEU A 37 -19.13 30.03 16.03
N ALA A 38 -18.52 30.27 17.19
CA ALA A 38 -17.27 31.01 17.28
C ALA A 38 -16.08 30.24 16.62
N ALA A 39 -16.07 28.89 16.75
CA ALA A 39 -15.11 28.04 16.12
C ALA A 39 -15.49 27.59 14.70
N ASN A 40 -16.72 27.93 14.25
CA ASN A 40 -17.28 27.40 13.00
C ASN A 40 -17.13 25.87 12.92
N SER A 41 -17.48 25.16 13.98
CA SER A 41 -17.32 23.72 14.07
C SER A 41 -18.57 23.03 14.58
N ALA A 42 -18.74 21.77 14.15
CA ALA A 42 -19.73 20.85 14.69
C ALA A 42 -19.02 19.60 15.20
N ARG A 43 -19.31 19.23 16.45
CA ARG A 43 -18.83 18.01 17.09
C ARG A 43 -19.98 17.04 17.22
N PHE A 44 -19.79 15.79 16.85
CA PHE A 44 -20.81 14.77 16.98
C PHE A 44 -20.20 13.37 16.99
N ASP A 45 -20.95 12.41 17.50
CA ASP A 45 -20.61 11.00 17.50
C ASP A 45 -21.25 10.29 16.32
N PHE A 46 -20.53 9.36 15.72
CA PHE A 46 -20.98 8.54 14.61
C PHE A 46 -20.54 7.08 14.78
N THR A 47 -21.16 6.17 14.07
CA THR A 47 -20.86 4.74 14.16
C THR A 47 -20.14 4.23 12.93
N THR A 48 -20.51 4.68 11.75
CA THR A 48 -19.97 4.22 10.47
C THR A 48 -19.41 5.35 9.61
N THR A 49 -18.42 5.02 8.78
CA THR A 49 -17.82 5.98 7.82
C THR A 49 -18.85 6.48 6.81
N GLU A 50 -19.86 5.65 6.46
CA GLU A 50 -20.95 6.02 5.55
C GLU A 50 -21.85 7.10 6.16
N GLU A 51 -22.16 7.02 7.44
CA GLU A 51 -22.92 8.06 8.16
C GLU A 51 -22.19 9.40 8.07
N LEU A 52 -20.88 9.41 8.29
CA LEU A 52 -20.07 10.62 8.22
C LEU A 52 -20.09 11.24 6.81
N ARG A 53 -20.00 10.41 5.75
CA ARG A 53 -20.11 10.86 4.36
C ARG A 53 -21.50 11.42 4.06
N SER A 54 -22.55 10.74 4.51
CA SER A 54 -23.93 11.18 4.35
C SER A 54 -24.16 12.55 5.00
N VAL A 55 -23.70 12.71 6.24
CA VAL A 55 -23.76 13.99 6.98
C VAL A 55 -23.01 15.10 6.22
N SER A 56 -21.79 14.82 5.77
CA SER A 56 -21.01 15.81 5.00
C SER A 56 -21.76 16.26 3.75
N ALA A 57 -22.38 15.33 3.01
CA ALA A 57 -23.16 15.64 1.82
C ALA A 57 -24.44 16.42 2.13
N GLN A 58 -25.11 16.13 3.26
CA GLN A 58 -26.30 16.86 3.70
C GLN A 58 -25.98 18.29 4.15
N LEU A 59 -24.87 18.47 4.87
CA LEU A 59 -24.37 19.77 5.28
C LEU A 59 -24.01 20.63 4.06
N ASP A 60 -23.35 20.04 3.06
CA ASP A 60 -23.04 20.73 1.79
C ASP A 60 -24.29 21.23 1.08
N LYS A 61 -25.33 20.38 0.97
CA LYS A 61 -26.62 20.72 0.37
C LYS A 61 -27.37 21.80 1.14
N ALA A 62 -27.22 21.82 2.46
CA ALA A 62 -27.84 22.81 3.33
C ALA A 62 -27.13 24.18 3.34
N GLY A 63 -25.99 24.31 2.65
CA GLY A 63 -25.20 25.53 2.58
C GLY A 63 -24.17 25.70 3.71
N TYR A 64 -23.87 24.62 4.44
CA TYR A 64 -22.86 24.58 5.51
C TYR A 64 -21.74 23.58 5.18
N PRO A 65 -20.97 23.79 4.10
CA PRO A 65 -20.01 22.81 3.63
C PRO A 65 -18.94 22.52 4.69
N ALA A 66 -18.70 21.22 4.91
CA ALA A 66 -17.58 20.78 5.72
C ALA A 66 -16.27 21.10 4.97
N LYS A 67 -15.32 21.73 5.67
CA LYS A 67 -14.00 22.05 5.09
C LYS A 67 -13.24 20.77 4.79
N ARG A 68 -12.62 20.75 3.62
CA ARG A 68 -11.86 19.62 3.09
C ARG A 68 -10.40 20.03 2.92
N GLU A 69 -9.52 19.06 3.05
CA GLU A 69 -8.10 19.21 2.82
C GLU A 69 -7.64 18.11 1.86
N GLU A 70 -6.91 18.51 0.82
CA GLU A 70 -6.20 17.55 -0.03
C GLU A 70 -4.81 17.32 0.55
N ARG A 71 -4.47 16.05 0.73
CA ARG A 71 -3.17 15.64 1.25
C ARG A 71 -2.58 14.55 0.36
N GLN A 72 -1.28 14.49 0.33
CA GLN A 72 -0.55 13.50 -0.42
C GLN A 72 0.29 12.65 0.52
N LEU A 73 0.34 11.36 0.19
CA LEU A 73 1.11 10.35 0.91
C LEU A 73 2.07 9.68 -0.07
N GLN A 74 3.30 9.46 0.35
CA GLN A 74 4.21 8.52 -0.30
C GLN A 74 3.95 7.14 0.28
N LEU A 75 3.65 6.16 -0.57
CA LEU A 75 3.40 4.78 -0.18
C LEU A 75 4.62 3.90 -0.51
N LYS A 76 4.81 2.83 0.26
CA LYS A 76 5.89 1.85 -0.02
C LYS A 76 5.29 0.45 -0.22
N GLY A 77 5.95 -0.34 -1.08
CA GLY A 77 5.59 -1.75 -1.26
C GLY A 77 4.47 -2.06 -2.25
N MET A 78 4.01 -1.10 -3.05
CA MET A 78 3.05 -1.34 -4.12
C MET A 78 3.76 -1.85 -5.38
N ASN A 79 3.36 -3.02 -5.87
CA ASN A 79 3.99 -3.65 -7.03
C ASN A 79 2.99 -3.98 -8.18
N CYS A 80 1.69 -3.84 -7.96
CA CYS A 80 0.68 -4.26 -8.92
C CYS A 80 -0.67 -3.54 -8.73
N GLY A 81 -1.53 -3.62 -9.74
CA GLY A 81 -2.86 -2.97 -9.71
C GLY A 81 -3.79 -3.48 -8.59
N SER A 82 -3.62 -4.72 -8.13
CA SER A 82 -4.37 -5.21 -6.96
C SER A 82 -3.91 -4.57 -5.65
N CYS A 83 -2.64 -4.17 -5.56
CA CYS A 83 -2.10 -3.41 -4.43
C CYS A 83 -2.74 -2.02 -4.37
N VAL A 84 -2.87 -1.34 -5.52
CA VAL A 84 -3.54 -0.04 -5.64
C VAL A 84 -4.95 -0.11 -5.08
N ARG A 85 -5.78 -1.01 -5.61
CA ARG A 85 -7.18 -1.16 -5.15
C ARG A 85 -7.29 -1.43 -3.65
N ARG A 86 -6.36 -2.22 -3.10
CA ARG A 86 -6.36 -2.54 -1.68
C ARG A 86 -5.98 -1.34 -0.82
N ALA A 87 -4.98 -0.56 -1.25
CA ALA A 87 -4.61 0.68 -0.57
C ALA A 87 -5.76 1.70 -0.62
N GLU A 88 -6.42 1.87 -1.78
CA GLU A 88 -7.60 2.73 -1.91
C GLU A 88 -8.74 2.28 -1.00
N GLN A 89 -9.05 0.98 -0.95
CA GLN A 89 -10.07 0.45 -0.05
C GLN A 89 -9.74 0.67 1.42
N ALA A 90 -8.48 0.46 1.81
CA ALA A 90 -8.03 0.72 3.18
C ALA A 90 -8.21 2.19 3.56
N LEU A 91 -7.83 3.11 2.68
CA LEU A 91 -8.01 4.55 2.86
C LEU A 91 -9.49 4.94 2.93
N MET A 92 -10.31 4.40 2.03
CA MET A 92 -11.75 4.68 1.99
C MET A 92 -12.51 4.17 3.22
N ASN A 93 -11.95 3.21 3.96
CA ASN A 93 -12.55 2.73 5.22
C ASN A 93 -12.20 3.60 6.43
N VAL A 94 -11.31 4.58 6.29
CA VAL A 94 -10.96 5.50 7.37
C VAL A 94 -12.00 6.60 7.50
N ALA A 95 -12.38 6.88 8.74
CA ALA A 95 -13.32 7.94 9.04
C ALA A 95 -12.74 9.32 8.64
N GLY A 96 -13.52 10.09 7.91
CA GLY A 96 -13.11 11.41 7.42
C GLY A 96 -12.44 11.41 6.05
N VAL A 97 -12.12 10.25 5.46
CA VAL A 97 -11.66 10.15 4.07
C VAL A 97 -12.87 10.18 3.13
N LEU A 98 -12.88 11.15 2.22
CA LEU A 98 -13.93 11.32 1.21
C LEU A 98 -13.57 10.68 -0.13
N SER A 99 -12.32 10.81 -0.54
CA SER A 99 -11.79 10.17 -1.75
C SER A 99 -10.32 9.78 -1.55
N ALA A 100 -9.91 8.73 -2.24
CA ALA A 100 -8.53 8.28 -2.28
C ALA A 100 -8.21 7.80 -3.69
N GLU A 101 -7.16 8.34 -4.27
CA GLU A 101 -6.62 7.99 -5.58
C GLU A 101 -5.16 7.58 -5.41
N VAL A 102 -4.82 6.37 -5.83
CA VAL A 102 -3.48 5.82 -5.67
C VAL A 102 -2.82 5.63 -7.03
N ASN A 103 -1.66 6.23 -7.21
CA ASN A 103 -0.85 6.09 -8.42
C ASN A 103 0.30 5.10 -8.18
N LEU A 104 0.28 4.00 -8.94
CA LEU A 104 1.30 2.95 -8.84
C LEU A 104 2.68 3.43 -9.30
N ALA A 105 2.74 4.24 -10.36
CA ALA A 105 4.00 4.65 -10.97
C ALA A 105 4.80 5.61 -10.07
N SER A 106 4.10 6.57 -9.44
CA SER A 106 4.71 7.50 -8.48
C SER A 106 4.74 6.95 -7.05
N GLN A 107 4.06 5.83 -6.78
CA GLN A 107 3.82 5.28 -5.45
C GLN A 107 3.23 6.32 -4.48
N GLN A 108 2.35 7.16 -4.97
CA GLN A 108 1.71 8.23 -4.20
C GLN A 108 0.21 8.02 -4.12
N ALA A 109 -0.37 8.40 -2.99
CA ALA A 109 -1.80 8.53 -2.81
C ALA A 109 -2.17 10.00 -2.65
N ARG A 110 -3.20 10.44 -3.38
CA ARG A 110 -3.89 11.70 -3.17
C ARG A 110 -5.19 11.40 -2.45
N ILE A 111 -5.40 12.03 -1.31
CA ILE A 111 -6.60 11.84 -0.50
C ILE A 111 -7.26 13.17 -0.20
N THR A 112 -8.59 13.17 -0.19
CA THR A 112 -9.39 14.27 0.29
C THR A 112 -9.94 13.90 1.66
N LEU A 113 -9.56 14.67 2.67
CA LEU A 113 -9.95 14.51 4.07
C LEU A 113 -10.92 15.60 4.49
N LEU A 114 -11.84 15.27 5.39
CA LEU A 114 -12.56 16.28 6.17
C LEU A 114 -11.57 16.90 7.16
N LYS A 115 -11.57 18.23 7.26
CA LYS A 115 -10.74 18.94 8.23
C LYS A 115 -11.17 18.59 9.65
N GLY A 116 -10.28 17.96 10.39
CA GLY A 116 -10.53 17.38 11.72
C GLY A 116 -10.51 15.85 11.73
N ALA A 117 -10.32 15.20 10.59
CA ALA A 117 -10.04 13.76 10.52
C ALA A 117 -8.68 13.44 11.15
N ASP A 118 -8.59 12.28 11.80
CA ASP A 118 -7.34 11.83 12.43
C ASP A 118 -6.38 11.28 11.36
N GLU A 119 -5.29 12.02 11.16
CA GLU A 119 -4.24 11.65 10.19
C GLU A 119 -3.53 10.34 10.57
N GLN A 120 -3.45 10.01 11.86
CA GLN A 120 -2.79 8.79 12.32
C GLN A 120 -3.58 7.54 11.91
N LEU A 121 -4.91 7.60 11.96
CA LEU A 121 -5.76 6.50 11.50
C LEU A 121 -5.55 6.17 10.02
N VAL A 122 -5.23 7.17 9.20
CA VAL A 122 -4.90 6.98 7.78
C VAL A 122 -3.61 6.18 7.63
N LEU A 123 -2.57 6.56 8.38
CA LEU A 123 -1.28 5.85 8.35
C LEU A 123 -1.40 4.42 8.88
N ASP A 124 -2.14 4.22 9.96
CA ASP A 124 -2.37 2.92 10.57
C ASP A 124 -3.17 1.99 9.64
N ALA A 125 -4.18 2.51 8.95
CA ALA A 125 -4.97 1.73 7.98
C ALA A 125 -4.10 1.25 6.82
N LEU A 126 -3.21 2.11 6.30
CA LEU A 126 -2.25 1.75 5.25
C LEU A 126 -1.22 0.73 5.73
N ALA A 127 -0.67 0.92 6.93
CA ALA A 127 0.29 -0.01 7.53
C ALA A 127 -0.32 -1.40 7.74
N ASN A 128 -1.57 -1.46 8.25
CA ASN A 128 -2.32 -2.71 8.43
C ASN A 128 -2.65 -3.40 7.09
N ALA A 129 -2.86 -2.63 6.02
CA ALA A 129 -3.05 -3.16 4.68
C ALA A 129 -1.73 -3.66 4.03
N GLY A 130 -0.56 -3.38 4.67
CA GLY A 130 0.77 -3.78 4.20
C GLY A 130 1.46 -2.74 3.31
N TYR A 131 0.96 -1.51 3.27
CA TYR A 131 1.49 -0.41 2.46
C TYR A 131 1.81 0.80 3.33
N PRO A 132 2.87 0.75 4.15
CA PRO A 132 3.22 1.87 5.03
C PRO A 132 3.42 3.15 4.22
N GLY A 133 2.83 4.23 4.68
CA GLY A 133 2.86 5.53 4.04
C GLY A 133 3.49 6.61 4.93
N GLN A 134 3.90 7.69 4.30
CA GLN A 134 4.37 8.92 4.96
C GLN A 134 3.70 10.12 4.31
N TRP A 135 3.31 11.12 5.10
CA TRP A 135 2.79 12.37 4.58
C TRP A 135 3.85 13.10 3.77
N LEU A 136 3.44 13.59 2.59
CA LEU A 136 4.24 14.50 1.81
C LEU A 136 3.90 15.92 2.25
N ASP A 137 4.83 16.57 2.93
CA ASP A 137 4.71 17.99 3.23
C ASP A 137 4.82 18.80 1.92
N ALA A 138 3.87 19.70 1.69
CA ALA A 138 3.76 20.51 0.47
C ALA A 138 4.98 21.43 0.18
N GLY A 139 6.04 21.35 0.96
CA GLY A 139 7.24 22.17 0.82
C GLY A 139 8.58 21.44 0.79
N LYS A 140 8.60 20.11 0.96
CA LYS A 140 9.84 19.34 0.87
C LYS A 140 9.82 18.42 -0.35
N HIS A 141 10.39 18.87 -1.45
CA HIS A 141 10.88 17.99 -2.51
C HIS A 141 11.92 17.07 -1.87
N GLN A 142 11.56 15.78 -1.69
CA GLN A 142 12.48 14.75 -1.18
C GLN A 142 13.41 14.24 -2.29
N ASP A 143 14.03 15.16 -3.05
CA ASP A 143 14.99 14.81 -4.12
C ASP A 143 16.22 14.08 -3.58
N GLY A 144 16.56 14.30 -2.31
CA GLY A 144 17.74 13.69 -1.68
C GLY A 144 17.57 12.23 -1.25
N GLU A 145 16.40 11.85 -0.73
CA GLU A 145 16.13 10.48 -0.28
C GLU A 145 15.86 9.53 -1.46
N GLN A 146 15.14 10.01 -2.49
CA GLN A 146 14.88 9.21 -3.70
C GLN A 146 16.17 8.85 -4.43
N THR A 147 17.16 9.74 -4.49
CA THR A 147 18.45 9.45 -5.14
C THR A 147 19.27 8.43 -4.37
N SER A 148 19.20 8.41 -3.05
CA SER A 148 19.91 7.42 -2.20
C SER A 148 19.25 6.04 -2.27
N GLU A 149 17.93 5.96 -2.32
CA GLU A 149 17.20 4.71 -2.49
C GLU A 149 17.42 4.12 -3.89
N LEU A 150 17.38 4.94 -4.93
CA LEU A 150 17.69 4.51 -6.31
C LEU A 150 19.12 3.97 -6.45
N ARG A 151 20.10 4.55 -5.75
CA ARG A 151 21.48 4.03 -5.75
C ARG A 151 21.57 2.65 -5.09
N LYS A 152 20.88 2.43 -3.99
CA LYS A 152 20.82 1.13 -3.31
C LYS A 152 20.11 0.09 -4.19
N GLU A 153 18.99 0.44 -4.81
CA GLU A 153 18.28 -0.46 -5.72
C GLU A 153 19.12 -0.84 -6.93
N ARG A 154 19.84 0.13 -7.54
CA ARG A 154 20.78 -0.15 -8.63
C ARG A 154 21.91 -1.09 -8.19
N ALA A 155 22.49 -0.87 -7.02
CA ALA A 155 23.55 -1.74 -6.50
C ALA A 155 23.04 -3.17 -6.28
N TRP A 156 21.84 -3.35 -5.71
CA TRP A 156 21.20 -4.65 -5.55
C TRP A 156 20.90 -5.33 -6.89
N LEU A 157 20.48 -4.57 -7.88
CA LEU A 157 20.18 -5.08 -9.22
C LEU A 157 21.46 -5.54 -9.93
N ILE A 158 22.53 -4.75 -9.85
CA ILE A 158 23.86 -5.13 -10.40
C ILE A 158 24.38 -6.41 -9.72
N LEU A 159 24.23 -6.51 -8.40
CA LEU A 159 24.64 -7.70 -7.66
C LEU A 159 23.81 -8.93 -8.08
N ALA A 160 22.50 -8.79 -8.22
CA ALA A 160 21.62 -9.87 -8.70
C ALA A 160 22.03 -10.34 -10.10
N VAL A 161 22.28 -9.40 -11.02
CA VAL A 161 22.78 -9.72 -12.38
C VAL A 161 24.13 -10.45 -12.31
N ALA A 162 25.06 -10.01 -11.46
CA ALA A 162 26.36 -10.66 -11.30
C ALA A 162 26.26 -12.13 -10.85
N PHE A 163 25.26 -12.45 -10.00
CA PHE A 163 25.02 -13.83 -9.57
C PHE A 163 24.25 -14.67 -10.59
N THR A 164 23.38 -14.07 -11.40
CA THR A 164 22.59 -14.80 -12.41
C THR A 164 23.33 -14.97 -13.73
N LEU A 165 24.26 -14.07 -14.05
CA LEU A 165 25.00 -14.07 -15.32
C LEU A 165 25.83 -15.37 -15.55
N PRO A 166 26.55 -15.92 -14.57
CA PRO A 166 27.26 -17.18 -14.76
C PRO A 166 26.33 -18.38 -15.00
N LEU A 167 25.14 -18.38 -14.38
CA LEU A 167 24.12 -19.40 -14.62
C LEU A 167 23.57 -19.31 -16.07
N GLY A 168 23.32 -18.09 -16.56
CA GLY A 168 22.84 -17.86 -17.91
C GLY A 168 23.87 -18.19 -19.00
N ILE A 169 25.12 -17.79 -18.78
CA ILE A 169 26.21 -18.06 -19.73
C ILE A 169 26.47 -19.58 -19.89
N GLY A 170 26.41 -20.34 -18.80
CA GLY A 170 26.54 -21.79 -18.83
C GLY A 170 25.37 -22.49 -19.56
N MET A 171 24.19 -21.91 -19.57
CA MET A 171 22.99 -22.47 -20.19
C MET A 171 22.96 -22.29 -21.72
N ILE A 172 23.53 -21.19 -22.25
CA ILE A 172 23.49 -20.89 -23.69
C ILE A 172 24.19 -21.96 -24.55
N PRO A 173 25.45 -22.40 -24.24
CA PRO A 173 26.10 -23.47 -24.98
C PRO A 173 25.40 -24.82 -24.85
N ALA A 174 24.75 -25.08 -23.71
CA ALA A 174 24.00 -26.33 -23.50
C ALA A 174 22.79 -26.43 -24.43
N LEU A 175 22.15 -25.31 -24.79
CA LEU A 175 21.08 -25.28 -25.80
C LEU A 175 21.56 -25.74 -27.21
N PHE A 176 22.83 -25.60 -27.50
CA PHE A 176 23.50 -26.03 -28.74
C PHE A 176 24.24 -27.38 -28.60
N GLY A 177 23.98 -28.13 -27.52
CA GLY A 177 24.55 -29.46 -27.29
C GLY A 177 25.98 -29.46 -26.75
N ASN A 178 26.52 -28.32 -26.35
CA ASN A 178 27.86 -28.21 -25.77
C ASN A 178 27.79 -28.01 -24.24
N HIS A 179 28.00 -29.09 -23.50
CA HIS A 179 27.91 -29.10 -22.04
C HIS A 179 29.25 -28.79 -21.31
N SER A 180 30.32 -28.45 -22.06
CA SER A 180 31.67 -28.26 -21.52
C SER A 180 31.82 -27.04 -20.61
N PHE A 181 30.88 -26.10 -20.64
CA PHE A 181 30.89 -24.89 -19.84
C PHE A 181 29.86 -24.88 -18.71
N MET A 182 29.20 -26.01 -18.41
CA MET A 182 28.25 -26.11 -17.33
C MET A 182 28.97 -26.11 -15.97
N LEU A 183 28.49 -25.22 -15.08
CA LEU A 183 28.91 -25.24 -13.69
C LEU A 183 28.51 -26.56 -13.01
N PRO A 184 29.26 -27.04 -12.01
CA PRO A 184 28.86 -28.21 -11.24
C PRO A 184 27.45 -28.06 -10.69
N PRO A 185 26.58 -29.09 -10.73
CA PRO A 185 25.17 -28.99 -10.35
C PRO A 185 24.95 -28.45 -8.94
N TRP A 186 25.81 -28.81 -7.98
CA TRP A 186 25.74 -28.30 -6.62
C TRP A 186 26.01 -26.77 -6.54
N LEU A 187 26.91 -26.25 -7.38
CA LEU A 187 27.22 -24.82 -7.42
C LEU A 187 26.08 -24.02 -8.06
N GLN A 188 25.43 -24.59 -9.09
CA GLN A 188 24.22 -24.02 -9.68
C GLN A 188 23.10 -23.92 -8.64
N LEU A 189 22.88 -24.98 -7.82
CA LEU A 189 21.90 -24.99 -6.77
C LEU A 189 22.16 -23.92 -5.71
N VAL A 190 23.42 -23.77 -5.27
CA VAL A 190 23.82 -22.74 -4.29
C VAL A 190 23.56 -21.34 -4.85
N LEU A 191 24.02 -21.05 -6.07
CA LEU A 191 23.81 -19.76 -6.72
C LEU A 191 22.32 -19.46 -6.92
N ALA A 192 21.55 -20.43 -7.40
CA ALA A 192 20.11 -20.29 -7.57
C ALA A 192 19.39 -20.06 -6.23
N SER A 193 19.80 -20.73 -5.15
CA SER A 193 19.26 -20.53 -3.81
C SER A 193 19.55 -19.13 -3.28
N ILE A 194 20.76 -18.61 -3.50
CA ILE A 194 21.12 -17.24 -3.11
C ILE A 194 20.23 -16.24 -3.84
N VAL A 195 20.09 -16.39 -5.16
CA VAL A 195 19.20 -15.51 -5.96
C VAL A 195 17.76 -15.64 -5.48
N GLN A 196 17.27 -16.84 -5.27
CA GLN A 196 15.90 -17.10 -4.86
C GLN A 196 15.57 -16.50 -3.48
N PHE A 197 16.40 -16.74 -2.46
CA PHE A 197 16.05 -16.38 -1.08
C PHE A 197 16.58 -15.01 -0.65
N ILE A 198 17.67 -14.53 -1.22
CA ILE A 198 18.21 -13.20 -0.88
C ILE A 198 17.61 -12.13 -1.78
N PHE A 199 17.74 -12.27 -3.10
CA PHE A 199 17.20 -11.26 -4.04
C PHE A 199 15.68 -11.38 -4.21
N GLY A 200 15.14 -12.60 -4.11
CA GLY A 200 13.71 -12.87 -4.14
C GLY A 200 12.96 -12.57 -2.82
N ALA A 201 13.65 -12.22 -1.73
CA ALA A 201 13.04 -12.01 -0.40
C ALA A 201 11.86 -11.02 -0.40
N ARG A 202 11.89 -10.01 -1.28
CA ARG A 202 10.79 -9.04 -1.42
C ARG A 202 9.47 -9.71 -1.86
N PHE A 203 9.54 -10.70 -2.76
CA PHE A 203 8.36 -11.43 -3.23
C PHE A 203 7.78 -12.31 -2.13
N TYR A 204 8.61 -12.93 -1.30
CA TYR A 204 8.15 -13.71 -0.15
C TYR A 204 7.45 -12.85 0.90
N LYS A 205 7.96 -11.63 1.15
CA LYS A 205 7.29 -10.66 2.05
C LYS A 205 5.93 -10.24 1.49
N GLY A 206 5.85 -9.90 0.21
CA GLY A 206 4.60 -9.55 -0.47
C GLY A 206 3.61 -10.71 -0.50
N ALA A 207 4.08 -11.94 -0.77
CA ALA A 207 3.28 -13.16 -0.73
C ALA A 207 2.72 -13.45 0.66
N TRP A 208 3.53 -13.28 1.71
CA TRP A 208 3.10 -13.48 3.09
C TRP A 208 1.98 -12.52 3.50
N HIS A 209 2.11 -11.23 3.17
CA HIS A 209 1.05 -10.24 3.41
C HIS A 209 -0.23 -10.57 2.63
N ALA A 210 -0.11 -11.02 1.38
CA ALA A 210 -1.27 -11.44 0.58
C ALA A 210 -1.98 -12.65 1.20
N LEU A 211 -1.22 -13.67 1.60
CA LEU A 211 -1.75 -14.89 2.22
C LEU A 211 -2.45 -14.59 3.55
N ARG A 212 -1.84 -13.77 4.40
CA ARG A 212 -2.44 -13.37 5.68
C ARG A 212 -3.76 -12.63 5.50
N ASN A 213 -3.88 -11.84 4.44
CA ASN A 213 -5.09 -11.10 4.10
C ASN A 213 -6.05 -11.88 3.17
N ARG A 214 -5.84 -13.20 2.99
CA ARG A 214 -6.63 -14.09 2.13
C ARG A 214 -6.84 -13.54 0.73
N SER A 215 -5.82 -12.91 0.16
CA SER A 215 -5.89 -12.27 -1.16
C SER A 215 -4.77 -12.77 -2.05
N GLY A 216 -5.06 -12.97 -3.33
CA GLY A 216 -4.04 -13.26 -4.34
C GLY A 216 -3.32 -11.98 -4.78
N ASN A 217 -2.01 -12.05 -4.97
CA ASN A 217 -1.24 -11.03 -5.65
C ASN A 217 -0.19 -11.67 -6.56
N MET A 218 0.45 -10.87 -7.40
CA MET A 218 1.50 -11.33 -8.30
C MET A 218 2.70 -11.92 -7.54
N ASP A 219 3.05 -11.34 -6.38
CA ASP A 219 4.16 -11.80 -5.56
C ASP A 219 3.95 -13.25 -5.06
N LEU A 220 2.69 -13.60 -4.72
CA LEU A 220 2.33 -14.95 -4.30
C LEU A 220 2.53 -15.98 -5.42
N LEU A 221 2.12 -15.64 -6.65
CA LEU A 221 2.31 -16.52 -7.80
C LEU A 221 3.79 -16.73 -8.12
N VAL A 222 4.58 -15.66 -8.10
CA VAL A 222 6.03 -15.72 -8.33
C VAL A 222 6.69 -16.55 -7.22
N ALA A 223 6.39 -16.30 -5.95
CA ALA A 223 6.98 -17.02 -4.82
C ALA A 223 6.66 -18.53 -4.88
N LEU A 224 5.40 -18.90 -5.19
CA LEU A 224 5.00 -20.31 -5.32
C LEU A 224 5.66 -20.98 -6.51
N GLY A 225 5.62 -20.34 -7.71
CA GLY A 225 6.18 -20.92 -8.92
C GLY A 225 7.68 -21.14 -8.84
N THR A 226 8.41 -20.13 -8.35
CA THR A 226 9.87 -20.24 -8.22
C THR A 226 10.29 -21.20 -7.10
N SER A 227 9.54 -21.27 -6.00
CA SER A 227 9.79 -22.24 -4.93
C SER A 227 9.53 -23.67 -5.38
N ALA A 228 8.45 -23.91 -6.14
CA ALA A 228 8.16 -25.23 -6.70
C ALA A 228 9.26 -25.68 -7.69
N GLY A 229 9.72 -24.77 -8.57
CA GLY A 229 10.82 -25.05 -9.49
C GLY A 229 12.13 -25.37 -8.76
N CYS A 230 12.48 -24.60 -7.73
CA CYS A 230 13.66 -24.85 -6.91
C CYS A 230 13.57 -26.19 -6.16
N ALA A 231 12.41 -26.52 -5.59
CA ALA A 231 12.19 -27.78 -4.91
C ALA A 231 12.31 -28.99 -5.87
N LEU A 232 11.73 -28.89 -7.07
CA LEU A 232 11.82 -29.93 -8.09
C LEU A 232 13.28 -30.14 -8.55
N SER A 233 14.00 -29.06 -8.82
CA SER A 233 15.41 -29.12 -9.20
C SER A 233 16.28 -29.75 -8.10
N THR A 234 16.03 -29.40 -6.86
CA THR A 234 16.71 -29.98 -5.71
C THR A 234 16.41 -31.48 -5.57
N TRP A 235 15.15 -31.87 -5.76
CA TRP A 235 14.73 -33.26 -5.75
C TRP A 235 15.44 -34.09 -6.81
N HIS A 236 15.49 -33.58 -8.07
CA HIS A 236 16.22 -34.26 -9.17
C HIS A 236 17.71 -34.38 -8.86
N LEU A 237 18.34 -33.33 -8.32
CA LEU A 237 19.75 -33.37 -7.95
C LEU A 237 20.07 -34.41 -6.89
N LEU A 238 19.17 -34.59 -5.91
CA LEU A 238 19.35 -35.59 -4.85
C LEU A 238 19.14 -37.03 -5.33
N GLN A 239 18.39 -37.23 -6.42
CA GLN A 239 18.15 -38.55 -7.01
C GLN A 239 19.17 -38.92 -8.10
N ALA A 240 19.90 -37.93 -8.66
CA ALA A 240 20.95 -38.19 -9.65
C ALA A 240 22.10 -38.97 -9.00
N ALA A 241 22.46 -40.09 -9.60
CA ALA A 241 23.60 -40.87 -9.17
C ALA A 241 24.92 -40.06 -9.32
N PRO A 242 25.93 -40.28 -8.47
CA PRO A 242 27.22 -39.59 -8.59
C PRO A 242 27.87 -39.92 -9.96
N GLY A 243 27.79 -38.95 -10.89
CA GLY A 243 28.38 -39.07 -12.24
C GLY A 243 27.43 -38.87 -13.40
N GLU A 244 26.10 -38.83 -13.20
CA GLU A 244 25.10 -38.39 -14.19
C GLU A 244 24.83 -36.89 -14.04
N ASN A 245 25.11 -36.13 -15.08
CA ASN A 245 24.61 -34.76 -15.16
C ASN A 245 23.10 -34.83 -15.48
N PRO A 246 22.22 -34.34 -14.57
CA PRO A 246 20.80 -34.31 -14.80
C PRO A 246 20.39 -33.29 -15.85
#